data_1fd30d8ee847baf9986d07b79b3bb841
#
_entry.id   1fd30d8ee847baf9986d07b79b3bb841
#
_cell.length_a   1.000
_cell.length_b   1.000
_cell.length_c   1.000
_cell.angle_alpha   90.00
_cell.angle_beta   90.00
_cell.angle_gamma   90.00
#
_symmetry.space_group_name_H-M   'P 1'
#
loop_
_entity.id
_entity.type
_entity.pdbx_description
1 polymer ?
#
loop_
_entity_poly.entity_id
_entity_poly.type
_entity_poly.pdbx_seq_one_letter_code
_entity_poly.pdbx_strand_id
1 'polypeptide(L)' 'PKPGMLLQIAERYNVELADVPCVGDGLRDLQAAAAAGAQPWLVLTGKGEATQASGELPPGTLVFPDLDAVVTALTA' A
#
# COMPACT_ATOMS: atom_id res chain seq x y z
N PRO A 1 2.28 -5.56 7.19
CA PRO A 1 1.23 -6.58 7.14
C PRO A 1 1.66 -7.81 6.37
N LYS A 2 1.12 -8.94 6.74
CA LYS A 2 1.41 -10.20 6.06
C LYS A 2 0.40 -10.41 4.94
N PRO A 3 0.81 -10.99 3.79
CA PRO A 3 -0.12 -11.23 2.68
C PRO A 3 -1.38 -12.01 3.09
N GLY A 4 -1.25 -12.95 4.02
CA GLY A 4 -2.40 -13.73 4.47
C GLY A 4 -3.50 -12.91 5.13
N MET A 5 -3.14 -11.84 5.84
CA MET A 5 -4.12 -10.95 6.46
C MET A 5 -4.92 -10.20 5.41
N LEU A 6 -4.25 -9.73 4.35
CA LEU A 6 -4.93 -9.02 3.26
C LEU A 6 -5.90 -9.94 2.52
N LEU A 7 -5.52 -11.19 2.30
CA LEU A 7 -6.38 -12.17 1.66
C LEU A 7 -7.63 -12.44 2.48
N GLN A 8 -7.48 -12.55 3.81
CA GLN A 8 -8.64 -12.74 4.69
C GLN A 8 -9.60 -11.57 4.64
N ILE A 9 -9.08 -10.35 4.62
CA ILE A 9 -9.91 -9.15 4.53
C ILE A 9 -10.67 -9.13 3.21
N ALA A 10 -10.00 -9.43 2.10
CA ALA A 10 -10.63 -9.44 0.78
C ALA A 10 -11.75 -10.48 0.70
N GLU A 11 -11.52 -11.69 1.21
CA GLU A 11 -12.52 -12.73 1.24
C GLU A 11 -13.76 -12.32 2.05
N ARG A 12 -13.51 -11.72 3.22
CA ARG A 12 -14.57 -11.35 4.14
C ARG A 12 -15.52 -10.32 3.56
N TYR A 13 -14.99 -9.37 2.81
CA TYR A 13 -15.77 -8.28 2.24
C TYR A 13 -16.08 -8.47 0.76
N ASN A 14 -15.70 -9.61 0.21
CA ASN A 14 -15.98 -9.97 -1.18
C ASN A 14 -15.52 -8.89 -2.18
N VAL A 15 -14.28 -8.40 -1.99
CA VAL A 15 -13.67 -7.41 -2.86
C VAL A 15 -12.49 -8.02 -3.60
N GLU A 16 -12.21 -7.50 -4.81
CA GLU A 16 -11.01 -7.88 -5.53
C GLU A 16 -9.78 -7.31 -4.83
N LEU A 17 -8.80 -8.16 -4.55
CA LEU A 17 -7.61 -7.73 -3.81
C LEU A 17 -6.83 -6.66 -4.57
N ALA A 18 -6.84 -6.69 -5.90
CA ALA A 18 -6.18 -5.69 -6.72
C ALA A 18 -6.75 -4.27 -6.52
N ASP A 19 -7.99 -4.17 -6.05
CA ASP A 19 -8.64 -2.89 -5.78
C ASP A 19 -8.46 -2.43 -4.34
N VAL A 20 -7.77 -3.22 -3.51
CA VAL A 20 -7.54 -2.90 -2.10
C VAL A 20 -6.22 -2.15 -1.96
N PRO A 21 -6.25 -0.86 -1.58
CA PRO A 21 -5.01 -0.15 -1.33
C PRO A 21 -4.38 -0.60 -0.01
N CYS A 22 -3.07 -0.77 -0.02
CA CYS A 22 -2.31 -1.11 1.17
C CYS A 22 -1.31 0.00 1.45
N VAL A 23 -1.62 0.82 2.46
CA VAL A 23 -0.87 2.02 2.79
C VAL A 23 0.26 1.69 3.74
N GLY A 24 1.47 2.14 3.45
CA GLY A 24 2.61 1.96 4.32
C GLY A 24 3.72 2.97 4.05
N ASP A 25 4.67 3.07 4.96
CA ASP A 25 5.84 3.92 4.82
C ASP A 25 7.14 3.12 4.63
N GLY A 26 7.08 1.81 4.80
CA GLY A 26 8.23 0.93 4.67
C GLY A 26 8.17 0.07 3.42
N LEU A 27 9.35 -0.26 2.88
CA LEU A 27 9.44 -1.10 1.69
C LEU A 27 8.79 -2.47 1.92
N ARG A 28 8.94 -3.01 3.12
CA ARG A 28 8.38 -4.31 3.48
C ARG A 28 6.86 -4.34 3.37
N ASP A 29 6.20 -3.25 3.79
CA ASP A 29 4.75 -3.13 3.70
C ASP A 29 4.29 -3.14 2.24
N LEU A 30 5.02 -2.43 1.39
CA LEU A 30 4.70 -2.33 -0.03
C LEU A 30 4.95 -3.66 -0.74
N GLN A 31 6.03 -4.34 -0.39
CA GLN A 31 6.34 -5.65 -0.95
C GLN A 31 5.30 -6.69 -0.54
N ALA A 32 4.83 -6.64 0.71
CA ALA A 32 3.76 -7.53 1.17
C ALA A 32 2.46 -7.28 0.42
N ALA A 33 2.12 -6.02 0.18
CA ALA A 33 0.94 -5.67 -0.60
C ALA A 33 1.04 -6.20 -2.03
N ALA A 34 2.18 -6.00 -2.68
CA ALA A 34 2.40 -6.47 -4.05
C ALA A 34 2.35 -7.99 -4.11
N ALA A 35 2.94 -8.68 -3.14
CA ALA A 35 2.94 -10.14 -3.08
C ALA A 35 1.53 -10.71 -2.91
N ALA A 36 0.67 -9.98 -2.23
CA ALA A 36 -0.73 -10.38 -2.03
C ALA A 36 -1.63 -9.99 -3.21
N GLY A 37 -1.12 -9.26 -4.19
CA GLY A 37 -1.91 -8.78 -5.31
C GLY A 37 -2.70 -7.50 -5.00
N ALA A 38 -2.47 -6.89 -3.84
CA ALA A 38 -3.07 -5.60 -3.49
C ALA A 38 -2.29 -4.45 -4.11
N GLN A 39 -2.88 -3.25 -4.09
CA GLN A 39 -2.22 -2.07 -4.63
C GLN A 39 -1.36 -1.41 -3.55
N PRO A 40 -0.04 -1.30 -3.74
CA PRO A 40 0.81 -0.65 -2.73
C PRO A 40 0.72 0.86 -2.83
N TRP A 41 0.47 1.51 -1.69
CA TRP A 41 0.41 2.97 -1.56
C TRP A 41 1.46 3.42 -0.54
N LEU A 42 2.38 4.25 -0.98
CA LEU A 42 3.46 4.77 -0.14
C LEU A 42 3.11 6.16 0.37
N VAL A 43 3.23 6.37 1.67
CA VAL A 43 3.17 7.71 2.27
C VAL A 43 4.58 8.16 2.62
N LEU A 44 4.89 9.42 2.38
CA LEU A 44 6.24 9.96 2.58
C LEU A 44 6.54 10.36 4.02
N THR A 45 5.58 10.26 4.92
CA THR A 45 5.80 10.49 6.35
C THR A 45 6.59 9.33 6.95
N GLY A 46 7.18 9.53 8.11
CA GLY A 46 7.98 8.52 8.77
C GLY A 46 9.15 8.05 7.89
N LYS A 47 9.16 6.78 7.52
CA LYS A 47 10.21 6.18 6.71
C LYS A 47 9.99 6.32 5.21
N GLY A 48 8.87 6.93 4.80
CA GLY A 48 8.44 6.93 3.41
C GLY A 48 9.43 7.58 2.45
N GLU A 49 10.09 8.67 2.85
CA GLU A 49 11.07 9.34 1.99
C GLU A 49 12.28 8.44 1.72
N ALA A 50 12.78 7.77 2.75
CA ALA A 50 13.89 6.84 2.59
C ALA A 50 13.49 5.65 1.72
N THR A 51 12.27 5.16 1.90
CA THR A 51 11.72 4.07 1.10
C THR A 51 11.64 4.47 -0.39
N GLN A 52 11.15 5.67 -0.67
CA GLN A 52 11.10 6.18 -2.03
C GLN A 52 12.52 6.31 -2.63
N ALA A 53 13.46 6.81 -1.85
CA ALA A 53 14.83 7.03 -2.29
C ALA A 53 15.56 5.71 -2.58
N SER A 54 15.10 4.59 -2.02
CA SER A 54 15.72 3.28 -2.27
C SER A 54 15.63 2.85 -3.73
N GLY A 55 14.64 3.34 -4.45
CA GLY A 55 14.41 2.96 -5.83
C GLY A 55 13.88 1.54 -6.01
N GLU A 56 13.47 0.88 -4.92
CA GLU A 56 13.03 -0.51 -4.94
C GLU A 56 11.53 -0.68 -4.80
N LEU A 57 10.76 0.37 -5.07
CA LEU A 57 9.31 0.31 -4.96
C LEU A 57 8.72 -0.73 -5.93
N PRO A 58 7.74 -1.52 -5.48
CA PRO A 58 7.06 -2.45 -6.38
C PRO A 58 6.42 -1.73 -7.56
N PRO A 59 6.29 -2.38 -8.72
CA PRO A 59 5.60 -1.77 -9.86
C PRO A 59 4.17 -1.38 -9.50
N GLY A 60 3.75 -0.20 -9.94
CA GLY A 60 2.40 0.29 -9.68
C GLY A 60 2.21 0.95 -8.32
N THR A 61 3.28 1.14 -7.55
CA THR A 61 3.20 1.84 -6.27
C THR A 61 2.80 3.30 -6.49
N LEU A 62 1.73 3.74 -5.82
CA LEU A 62 1.34 5.14 -5.80
C LEU A 62 1.97 5.81 -4.58
N VAL A 63 2.38 7.07 -4.76
CA VAL A 63 3.08 7.83 -3.73
C VAL A 63 2.23 9.01 -3.28
N PHE A 64 2.08 9.17 -1.97
CA PHE A 64 1.31 10.24 -1.35
C PHE A 64 2.16 10.97 -0.33
N PRO A 65 2.04 12.30 -0.21
CA PRO A 65 2.85 13.06 0.75
C PRO A 65 2.54 12.73 2.20
N ASP A 66 1.28 12.38 2.52
CA ASP A 66 0.84 12.08 3.87
C ASP A 66 -0.47 11.29 3.85
N LEU A 67 -0.97 10.95 5.05
CA LEU A 67 -2.22 10.22 5.18
C LEU A 67 -3.44 11.04 4.76
N ASP A 68 -3.42 12.37 4.91
CA ASP A 68 -4.52 13.20 4.45
C ASP A 68 -4.73 13.06 2.95
N ALA A 69 -3.64 13.00 2.18
CA ALA A 69 -3.72 12.80 0.74
C ALA A 69 -4.30 11.42 0.41
N VAL A 70 -3.96 10.40 1.19
CA VAL A 70 -4.54 9.06 1.03
C VAL A 70 -6.04 9.08 1.29
N VAL A 71 -6.48 9.71 2.38
CA VAL A 71 -7.89 9.81 2.71
C VAL A 71 -8.64 10.52 1.59
N THR A 72 -8.09 11.61 1.08
CA THR A 72 -8.69 12.35 -0.03
C THR A 72 -8.86 11.46 -1.26
N ALA A 73 -7.85 10.65 -1.58
CA ALA A 73 -7.92 9.73 -2.72
C ALA A 73 -8.98 8.66 -2.52
N LEU A 74 -9.12 8.16 -1.29
CA LEU A 74 -10.11 7.11 -0.97
C LEU A 74 -11.55 7.62 -0.97
N THR A 75 -11.74 8.91 -0.70
CA THR A 75 -13.06 9.51 -0.60
C THR A 75 -13.47 10.34 -1.82
N ALA A 76 -12.58 10.43 -2.79
CA ALA A 76 -12.82 11.22 -4.01
C ALA A 76 -13.87 10.59 -4.94
#